data_a69ce8c6a1a1de9da6e7812dd201d27f
#
_entry.id   a69ce8c6a1a1de9da6e7812dd201d27f
#
_cell.length_a   1.000
_cell.length_b   1.000
_cell.length_c   1.000
_cell.angle_alpha   90.00
_cell.angle_beta   90.00
_cell.angle_gamma   90.00
#
_symmetry.space_group_name_H-M   'P 1'
#
loop_
_entity.id
_entity.type
_entity.pdbx_description
1 polymer ?
#
loop_
_entity_poly.entity_id
_entity_poly.type
_entity_poly.pdbx_seq_one_letter_code
_entity_poly.pdbx_strand_id
1 'polypeptide(L)'
;MTTTYSQLRIALHLAVAAVPVLPLRDGKVPFGNCRKCVGNACGGRPNMKRAGACRCPAPCHAWAAATTNRNVIMSPLWAAAWERAACVGYHPGGAGLTVVDLDNAAAVAWARTSLPVTRIVPTTRGEHWIYRGAMRSHNAVRPGVDIKSLTAYARWLGRGTGRMVELPPEVRALTVKEETTPAQGEVVSSLPARAPWDRTVATGCRHTERYVRTGLTRGLALVWARTETGAGSQAFGVARFLAGQHARCPGPCGLEAIGEEIVSAAVSVGVPEAYARRAVANGLETAVGHVA
;
A
#
# COMPACT_ATOMS: atom_id res chain seq x y z
N MET A 1 13.19 25.26 17.95
CA MET A 1 12.30 26.01 17.03
C MET A 1 12.78 26.08 15.56
N THR A 2 13.96 25.61 15.19
CA THR A 2 14.57 25.77 13.84
C THR A 2 14.08 24.79 12.79
N THR A 3 13.58 23.62 13.14
CA THR A 3 13.24 22.56 12.17
C THR A 3 11.93 22.81 11.42
N THR A 4 10.93 23.39 12.07
CA THR A 4 9.57 23.61 11.51
C THR A 4 9.56 24.63 10.37
N TYR A 5 10.28 25.75 10.51
CA TYR A 5 10.43 26.74 9.44
C TYR A 5 11.14 26.15 8.22
N SER A 6 12.01 25.19 8.41
CA SER A 6 12.73 24.50 7.36
C SER A 6 11.77 23.67 6.47
N GLN A 7 10.86 22.90 7.05
CA GLN A 7 9.94 22.01 6.31
C GLN A 7 8.93 22.83 5.47
N LEU A 8 8.32 23.85 6.07
CA LEU A 8 7.39 24.74 5.36
C LEU A 8 8.09 25.48 4.20
N ARG A 9 9.33 25.95 4.40
CA ARG A 9 10.11 26.62 3.33
C ARG A 9 10.40 25.66 2.17
N ILE A 10 10.78 24.42 2.46
CA ILE A 10 10.97 23.38 1.44
C ILE A 10 9.66 23.13 0.69
N ALA A 11 8.55 22.98 1.41
CA ALA A 11 7.24 22.75 0.82
C ALA A 11 6.83 23.88 -0.13
N LEU A 12 7.00 25.14 0.29
CA LEU A 12 6.69 26.30 -0.56
C LEU A 12 7.59 26.36 -1.80
N HIS A 13 8.88 26.04 -1.67
CA HIS A 13 9.79 25.98 -2.81
C HIS A 13 9.38 24.89 -3.82
N LEU A 14 8.98 23.72 -3.35
CA LEU A 14 8.49 22.62 -4.19
C LEU A 14 7.16 22.99 -4.87
N ALA A 15 6.26 23.66 -4.15
CA ALA A 15 4.99 24.10 -4.70
C ALA A 15 5.17 25.11 -5.85
N VAL A 16 6.13 26.04 -5.74
CA VAL A 16 6.51 26.95 -6.83
C VAL A 16 7.04 26.19 -8.05
N ALA A 17 7.73 25.07 -7.83
CA ALA A 17 8.19 24.17 -8.88
C ALA A 17 7.09 23.19 -9.39
N ALA A 18 5.81 23.48 -9.12
CA ALA A 18 4.66 22.67 -9.49
C ALA A 18 4.68 21.21 -8.92
N VAL A 19 5.39 20.98 -7.82
CA VAL A 19 5.40 19.70 -7.11
C VAL A 19 4.41 19.75 -5.96
N PRO A 20 3.30 18.98 -5.99
CA PRO A 20 2.32 18.97 -4.92
C PRO A 20 2.91 18.36 -3.64
N VAL A 21 2.76 19.05 -2.52
CA VAL A 21 3.39 18.74 -1.23
C VAL A 21 2.36 18.42 -0.15
N LEU A 22 2.80 17.68 0.86
CA LEU A 22 2.06 17.40 2.08
C LEU A 22 3.02 17.26 3.27
N PRO A 23 2.58 17.64 4.50
CA PRO A 23 3.36 17.36 5.71
C PRO A 23 3.28 15.89 6.08
N LEU A 24 4.38 15.31 6.55
CA LEU A 24 4.46 13.96 7.08
C LEU A 24 4.99 13.97 8.50
N ARG A 25 4.39 13.15 9.37
CA ARG A 25 4.86 12.87 10.74
C ARG A 25 6.06 11.93 10.74
N ASP A 26 6.61 11.67 11.91
CA ASP A 26 7.64 10.66 12.09
C ASP A 26 7.23 9.32 11.45
N GLY A 27 8.22 8.56 10.98
CA GLY A 27 7.98 7.32 10.25
C GLY A 27 7.38 7.51 8.85
N LYS A 28 7.41 8.74 8.29
CA LYS A 28 6.82 9.08 6.98
C LYS A 28 5.28 8.92 6.96
N VAL A 29 4.62 9.03 8.11
CA VAL A 29 3.19 8.78 8.24
C VAL A 29 2.40 10.05 7.92
N PRO A 30 1.38 10.01 7.05
CA PRO A 30 0.50 11.15 6.80
C PRO A 30 -0.30 11.54 8.04
N PHE A 31 -0.82 12.76 8.05
CA PHE A 31 -1.79 13.17 9.06
C PHE A 31 -3.11 12.41 8.88
N GLY A 32 -3.73 12.06 9.98
CA GLY A 32 -5.01 11.33 9.99
C GLY A 32 -6.18 12.17 9.48
N ASN A 33 -7.36 11.55 9.37
CA ASN A 33 -8.57 12.19 8.90
C ASN A 33 -8.91 13.43 9.75
N CYS A 34 -9.29 14.52 9.12
CA CYS A 34 -9.83 15.70 9.79
C CYS A 34 -11.28 15.44 10.25
N ARG A 35 -11.82 16.33 11.09
CA ARG A 35 -13.20 16.20 11.59
C ARG A 35 -14.25 16.14 10.48
N LYS A 36 -14.01 16.81 9.34
CA LYS A 36 -14.89 16.76 8.17
C LYS A 36 -14.87 15.42 7.42
N CYS A 37 -13.88 14.57 7.65
CA CYS A 37 -13.80 13.24 7.05
C CYS A 37 -14.59 12.18 7.84
N VAL A 38 -14.97 12.48 9.07
CA VAL A 38 -15.75 11.56 9.91
C VAL A 38 -17.12 11.37 9.28
N GLY A 39 -17.52 10.13 9.07
CA GLY A 39 -18.80 9.81 8.45
C GLY A 39 -18.93 10.23 6.98
N ASN A 40 -17.81 10.34 6.26
CA ASN A 40 -17.78 10.78 4.85
C ASN A 40 -18.24 12.23 4.62
N ALA A 41 -18.21 13.09 5.63
CA ALA A 41 -18.68 14.47 5.55
C ALA A 41 -17.89 15.35 4.55
N CYS A 42 -16.72 14.91 4.07
CA CYS A 42 -15.97 15.55 2.99
C CYS A 42 -16.37 15.10 1.57
N GLY A 43 -17.51 14.42 1.42
CA GLY A 43 -17.96 13.88 0.13
C GLY A 43 -17.42 12.47 -0.16
N GLY A 44 -17.09 11.75 0.87
CA GLY A 44 -16.48 10.44 0.81
C GLY A 44 -14.95 10.52 0.87
N ARG A 45 -14.33 9.48 1.38
CA ARG A 45 -12.88 9.30 1.19
C ARG A 45 -12.62 9.34 -0.30
N PRO A 46 -11.71 10.21 -0.78
CA PRO A 46 -11.28 10.06 -2.15
C PRO A 46 -10.89 8.59 -2.31
N ASN A 47 -11.39 7.96 -3.36
CA ASN A 47 -11.01 6.59 -3.63
C ASN A 47 -9.49 6.58 -3.79
N MET A 48 -8.78 6.10 -2.76
CA MET A 48 -7.32 6.10 -2.72
C MET A 48 -6.68 5.27 -3.85
N LYS A 49 -7.50 4.60 -4.66
CA LYS A 49 -7.10 3.88 -5.87
C LYS A 49 -7.23 4.73 -7.15
N ARG A 50 -7.84 5.92 -7.08
CA ARG A 50 -7.97 6.84 -8.22
C ARG A 50 -7.26 8.15 -7.90
N ALA A 51 -6.53 8.68 -8.87
CA ALA A 51 -5.94 9.99 -8.76
C ALA A 51 -7.04 11.05 -8.62
N GLY A 52 -6.86 12.00 -7.71
CA GLY A 52 -7.81 13.08 -7.50
C GLY A 52 -7.49 13.87 -6.25
N ALA A 53 -7.81 15.16 -6.27
CA ALA A 53 -7.55 16.04 -5.15
C ALA A 53 -8.54 15.81 -4.00
N CYS A 54 -8.06 15.88 -2.77
CA CYS A 54 -8.89 15.94 -1.58
C CYS A 54 -9.39 17.37 -1.35
N ARG A 55 -10.67 17.53 -1.07
CA ARG A 55 -11.29 18.84 -0.75
C ARG A 55 -11.29 19.16 0.74
N CYS A 56 -10.65 18.36 1.57
CA CYS A 56 -10.56 18.62 2.99
C CYS A 56 -9.70 19.87 3.29
N PRO A 57 -10.06 20.66 4.32
CA PRO A 57 -9.30 21.85 4.69
C PRO A 57 -7.97 21.54 5.38
N ALA A 58 -7.78 20.30 5.87
CA ALA A 58 -6.57 19.84 6.53
C ALA A 58 -5.80 18.84 5.63
N PRO A 59 -4.50 18.61 5.86
CA PRO A 59 -3.69 17.67 5.08
C PRO A 59 -3.97 16.22 5.47
N CYS A 60 -5.21 15.80 5.35
CA CYS A 60 -5.66 14.43 5.54
C CYS A 60 -5.78 13.71 4.18
N HIS A 61 -5.91 12.40 4.13
CA HIS A 61 -5.97 11.58 2.92
C HIS A 61 -4.64 11.47 2.14
N ALA A 62 -3.51 11.55 2.83
CA ALA A 62 -2.18 11.27 2.28
C ALA A 62 -1.92 12.00 0.95
N TRP A 63 -1.55 11.25 -0.11
CA TRP A 63 -1.22 11.80 -1.42
C TRP A 63 -2.36 12.65 -2.04
N ALA A 64 -3.62 12.32 -1.75
CA ALA A 64 -4.77 13.06 -2.28
C ALA A 64 -4.94 14.47 -1.66
N ALA A 65 -4.28 14.74 -0.53
CA ALA A 65 -4.22 16.06 0.07
C ALA A 65 -3.08 16.93 -0.51
N ALA A 66 -2.10 16.33 -1.19
CA ALA A 66 -0.96 17.06 -1.70
C ALA A 66 -1.38 18.19 -2.65
N THR A 67 -0.78 19.36 -2.48
CA THR A 67 -1.18 20.57 -3.19
C THR A 67 0.01 21.47 -3.54
N THR A 68 -0.11 22.22 -4.63
CA THR A 68 0.77 23.30 -4.99
C THR A 68 0.22 24.68 -4.59
N ASN A 69 -1.02 24.72 -4.09
CA ASN A 69 -1.67 25.97 -3.72
C ASN A 69 -1.08 26.54 -2.44
N ARG A 70 -0.33 27.63 -2.57
CA ARG A 70 0.34 28.34 -1.47
C ARG A 70 -0.63 28.74 -0.36
N ASN A 71 -1.84 29.20 -0.70
CA ASN A 71 -2.82 29.64 0.29
C ASN A 71 -3.31 28.47 1.15
N VAL A 72 -3.44 27.28 0.54
CA VAL A 72 -3.76 26.05 1.28
C VAL A 72 -2.60 25.64 2.18
N ILE A 73 -1.37 25.61 1.65
CA ILE A 73 -0.16 25.24 2.40
C ILE A 73 0.03 26.13 3.64
N MET A 74 -0.33 27.40 3.54
CA MET A 74 -0.19 28.39 4.62
C MET A 74 -1.47 28.57 5.45
N SER A 75 -2.55 27.87 5.15
CA SER A 75 -3.80 27.97 5.93
C SER A 75 -3.61 27.47 7.37
N PRO A 76 -4.41 27.93 8.33
CA PRO A 76 -4.21 27.62 9.77
C PRO A 76 -4.13 26.13 10.07
N LEU A 77 -4.97 25.30 9.43
CA LEU A 77 -4.96 23.85 9.64
C LEU A 77 -3.71 23.16 9.07
N TRP A 78 -3.18 23.69 7.97
CA TRP A 78 -1.92 23.20 7.40
C TRP A 78 -0.72 23.73 8.17
N ALA A 79 -0.73 24.99 8.63
CA ALA A 79 0.30 25.55 9.50
C ALA A 79 0.50 24.71 10.75
N ALA A 80 -0.59 24.39 11.46
CA ALA A 80 -0.56 23.47 12.62
C ALA A 80 -0.06 22.06 12.29
N ALA A 81 -0.24 21.59 11.08
CA ALA A 81 0.32 20.31 10.63
C ALA A 81 1.82 20.43 10.33
N TRP A 82 2.25 21.51 9.71
CA TRP A 82 3.68 21.79 9.46
C TRP A 82 4.49 21.93 10.75
N GLU A 83 3.92 22.49 11.80
CA GLU A 83 4.54 22.55 13.14
C GLU A 83 4.89 21.18 13.73
N ARG A 84 4.12 20.16 13.36
CA ARG A 84 4.29 18.77 13.81
C ARG A 84 4.88 17.85 12.76
N ALA A 85 5.26 18.38 11.60
CA ALA A 85 5.81 17.61 10.50
C ALA A 85 7.29 17.29 10.75
N ALA A 86 7.64 16.01 10.64
CA ALA A 86 9.03 15.55 10.66
C ALA A 86 9.71 15.70 9.31
N CYS A 87 8.95 15.65 8.21
CA CYS A 87 9.48 15.80 6.87
C CYS A 87 8.41 16.24 5.86
N VAL A 88 8.87 16.66 4.68
CA VAL A 88 8.02 16.99 3.55
C VAL A 88 7.78 15.75 2.72
N GLY A 89 6.52 15.42 2.46
CA GLY A 89 6.10 14.51 1.43
C GLY A 89 5.74 15.26 0.13
N TYR A 90 5.80 14.57 -0.97
CA TYR A 90 5.29 15.09 -2.24
C TYR A 90 4.54 14.00 -3.01
N HIS A 91 3.64 14.40 -3.89
CA HIS A 91 2.89 13.51 -4.76
C HIS A 91 3.54 13.46 -6.14
N PRO A 92 4.32 12.42 -6.47
CA PRO A 92 5.03 12.34 -7.74
C PRO A 92 4.10 12.44 -8.94
N GLY A 93 3.01 11.63 -8.95
CA GLY A 93 2.07 11.61 -10.06
C GLY A 93 1.38 12.96 -10.31
N GLY A 94 1.13 13.75 -9.26
CA GLY A 94 0.61 15.11 -9.38
C GLY A 94 1.63 16.10 -9.97
N ALA A 95 2.92 15.78 -9.91
CA ALA A 95 4.00 16.51 -10.56
C ALA A 95 4.37 15.94 -11.95
N GLY A 96 3.61 14.99 -12.47
CA GLY A 96 3.95 14.29 -13.72
C GLY A 96 5.17 13.39 -13.61
N LEU A 97 5.47 12.88 -12.40
CA LEU A 97 6.66 12.09 -12.11
C LEU A 97 6.30 10.67 -11.66
N THR A 98 7.25 9.77 -11.84
CA THR A 98 7.26 8.43 -11.24
C THR A 98 8.56 8.23 -10.47
N VAL A 99 8.46 7.74 -9.24
CA VAL A 99 9.58 7.32 -8.40
C VAL A 99 9.61 5.81 -8.34
N VAL A 100 10.72 5.24 -8.76
CA VAL A 100 11.07 3.85 -8.44
C VAL A 100 11.84 3.90 -7.13
N ASP A 101 11.21 3.42 -6.07
CA ASP A 101 11.77 3.38 -4.72
C ASP A 101 12.45 2.03 -4.50
N LEU A 102 13.76 2.08 -4.35
CA LEU A 102 14.65 0.92 -4.21
C LEU A 102 15.09 0.85 -2.75
N ASP A 103 14.52 -0.09 -2.00
CA ASP A 103 14.63 -0.13 -0.54
C ASP A 103 15.91 -0.82 -0.01
N ASN A 104 16.72 -1.43 -0.88
CA ASN A 104 17.94 -2.14 -0.48
C ASN A 104 18.98 -2.22 -1.61
N ALA A 105 20.19 -2.65 -1.28
CA ALA A 105 21.31 -2.74 -2.21
C ALA A 105 21.05 -3.70 -3.39
N ALA A 106 20.31 -4.80 -3.16
CA ALA A 106 19.98 -5.76 -4.21
C ALA A 106 19.03 -5.15 -5.25
N ALA A 107 18.03 -4.38 -4.79
CA ALA A 107 17.13 -3.64 -5.67
C ALA A 107 17.88 -2.56 -6.46
N VAL A 108 18.83 -1.86 -5.84
CA VAL A 108 19.67 -0.86 -6.51
C VAL A 108 20.57 -1.53 -7.58
N ALA A 109 21.22 -2.64 -7.26
CA ALA A 109 22.05 -3.37 -8.22
C ALA A 109 21.21 -3.86 -9.42
N TRP A 110 20.04 -4.41 -9.17
CA TRP A 110 19.10 -4.79 -10.22
C TRP A 110 18.69 -3.58 -11.08
N ALA A 111 18.31 -2.46 -10.49
CA ALA A 111 17.89 -1.28 -11.24
C ALA A 111 18.99 -0.77 -12.17
N ARG A 112 20.25 -0.80 -11.73
CA ARG A 112 21.42 -0.38 -12.54
C ARG A 112 21.66 -1.24 -13.77
N THR A 113 21.23 -2.49 -13.76
CA THR A 113 21.38 -3.40 -14.91
C THR A 113 20.12 -3.46 -15.78
N SER A 114 18.96 -3.10 -15.23
CA SER A 114 17.67 -3.36 -15.87
C SER A 114 16.90 -2.11 -16.28
N LEU A 115 17.27 -0.94 -15.76
CA LEU A 115 16.53 0.30 -16.01
C LEU A 115 17.46 1.40 -16.56
N PRO A 116 16.95 2.27 -17.44
CA PRO A 116 17.69 3.45 -17.89
C PRO A 116 18.02 4.38 -16.72
N VAL A 117 19.27 4.82 -16.64
CA VAL A 117 19.73 5.75 -15.61
C VAL A 117 18.98 7.08 -15.72
N THR A 118 18.54 7.59 -14.58
CA THR A 118 17.78 8.83 -14.46
C THR A 118 18.29 9.66 -13.28
N ARG A 119 17.50 10.61 -12.79
CA ARG A 119 17.81 11.33 -11.56
C ARG A 119 17.72 10.41 -10.36
N ILE A 120 18.78 10.36 -9.57
CA ILE A 120 18.93 9.52 -8.38
C ILE A 120 18.94 10.38 -7.13
N VAL A 121 18.15 10.00 -6.14
CA VAL A 121 18.16 10.56 -4.78
C VAL A 121 18.52 9.44 -3.82
N PRO A 122 19.67 9.51 -3.11
CA PRO A 122 20.03 8.50 -2.13
C PRO A 122 19.06 8.52 -0.95
N THR A 123 18.76 7.33 -0.42
CA THR A 123 18.00 7.12 0.81
C THR A 123 18.90 6.49 1.87
N THR A 124 18.37 6.21 3.05
CA THR A 124 19.15 5.56 4.13
C THR A 124 19.57 4.13 3.76
N ARG A 125 18.78 3.41 2.95
CA ARG A 125 19.00 1.99 2.62
C ARG A 125 19.12 1.69 1.15
N GLY A 126 18.82 2.66 0.28
CA GLY A 126 18.78 2.47 -1.15
C GLY A 126 18.67 3.79 -1.91
N GLU A 127 17.86 3.86 -2.94
CA GLU A 127 17.77 5.00 -3.85
C GLU A 127 16.33 5.25 -4.33
N HIS A 128 15.96 6.51 -4.58
CA HIS A 128 14.81 6.87 -5.40
C HIS A 128 15.31 7.21 -6.81
N TRP A 129 14.80 6.52 -7.80
CA TRP A 129 15.03 6.81 -9.21
C TRP A 129 13.81 7.55 -9.78
N ILE A 130 14.02 8.79 -10.23
CA ILE A 130 12.93 9.71 -10.61
C ILE A 130 12.86 9.87 -12.13
N TYR A 131 11.74 9.48 -12.71
CA TYR A 131 11.44 9.58 -14.14
C TYR A 131 10.37 10.64 -14.41
N ARG A 132 10.41 11.31 -15.57
CA ARG A 132 9.31 12.12 -16.07
C ARG A 132 8.22 11.26 -16.69
N GLY A 133 6.99 11.52 -16.34
CA GLY A 133 5.83 10.74 -16.74
C GLY A 133 5.15 10.11 -15.53
N ALA A 134 3.82 10.12 -15.53
CA ALA A 134 3.03 9.51 -14.48
C ALA A 134 2.52 8.14 -14.90
N MET A 135 2.35 7.26 -13.92
CA MET A 135 1.74 5.95 -14.08
C MET A 135 1.00 5.54 -12.81
N ARG A 136 0.29 4.45 -12.82
CA ARG A 136 -0.33 3.91 -11.62
C ARG A 136 0.74 3.45 -10.63
N SER A 137 0.55 3.77 -9.35
CA SER A 137 1.44 3.30 -8.28
C SER A 137 1.22 1.82 -7.98
N HIS A 138 2.31 1.13 -7.67
CA HIS A 138 2.28 -0.26 -7.26
C HIS A 138 3.34 -0.50 -6.18
N ASN A 139 2.99 -1.28 -5.17
CA ASN A 139 3.93 -1.70 -4.15
C ASN A 139 4.45 -3.11 -4.46
N ALA A 140 5.68 -3.39 -4.04
CA ALA A 140 6.30 -4.70 -4.14
C ALA A 140 6.23 -5.29 -5.56
N VAL A 141 6.50 -4.47 -6.59
CA VAL A 141 6.57 -4.95 -7.99
C VAL A 141 7.70 -5.97 -8.17
N ARG A 142 8.73 -5.85 -7.32
CA ARG A 142 9.81 -6.82 -7.10
C ARG A 142 10.23 -6.73 -5.62
N PRO A 143 11.01 -7.69 -5.09
CA PRO A 143 11.60 -7.57 -3.75
C PRO A 143 12.37 -6.25 -3.59
N GLY A 144 11.94 -5.42 -2.64
CA GLY A 144 12.52 -4.11 -2.35
C GLY A 144 12.31 -3.03 -3.43
N VAL A 145 11.32 -3.18 -4.32
CA VAL A 145 11.01 -2.19 -5.37
C VAL A 145 9.55 -1.79 -5.34
N ASP A 146 9.29 -0.52 -5.07
CA ASP A 146 7.98 0.11 -5.15
C ASP A 146 7.92 1.14 -6.29
N ILE A 147 6.76 1.28 -6.92
CA ILE A 147 6.46 2.36 -7.88
C ILE A 147 5.54 3.37 -7.21
N LYS A 148 6.01 4.60 -7.03
CA LYS A 148 5.24 5.71 -6.44
C LYS A 148 4.97 6.78 -7.47
N SER A 149 3.69 6.97 -7.84
CA SER A 149 3.24 7.96 -8.81
C SER A 149 1.81 8.43 -8.52
N LEU A 150 0.80 8.11 -9.33
CA LEU A 150 -0.55 8.68 -9.29
C LEU A 150 -1.35 8.44 -7.99
N THR A 151 -1.06 7.39 -7.24
CA THR A 151 -1.79 7.02 -6.01
C THR A 151 -0.87 6.83 -4.81
N ALA A 152 0.28 7.48 -4.82
CA ALA A 152 1.26 7.41 -3.75
C ALA A 152 1.88 8.78 -3.46
N TYR A 153 2.57 8.86 -2.35
CA TYR A 153 3.49 9.96 -2.02
C TYR A 153 4.89 9.41 -1.78
N ALA A 154 5.88 10.27 -1.96
CA ALA A 154 7.26 9.98 -1.59
C ALA A 154 7.75 11.03 -0.60
N ARG A 155 8.74 10.70 0.24
CA ARG A 155 9.43 11.66 1.09
C ARG A 155 10.39 12.47 0.22
N TRP A 156 10.41 13.79 0.42
CA TRP A 156 11.42 14.64 -0.17
C TRP A 156 12.75 14.47 0.57
N LEU A 157 13.77 14.07 -0.15
CA LEU A 157 15.13 13.83 0.36
C LEU A 157 16.17 14.74 -0.31
N GLY A 158 15.71 15.74 -1.08
CA GLY A 158 16.58 16.65 -1.84
C GLY A 158 16.41 16.49 -3.35
N ARG A 159 17.20 17.27 -4.08
CA ARG A 159 17.11 17.33 -5.55
C ARG A 159 17.69 16.10 -6.25
N GLY A 160 18.56 15.36 -5.56
CA GLY A 160 19.32 14.26 -6.16
C GLY A 160 20.32 14.71 -7.22
N THR A 161 20.89 13.75 -7.92
CA THR A 161 21.89 13.94 -8.97
C THR A 161 21.42 13.36 -10.31
N GLY A 162 22.02 13.80 -11.40
CA GLY A 162 21.69 13.33 -12.74
C GLY A 162 20.49 14.04 -13.38
N ARG A 163 20.31 13.78 -14.66
CA ARG A 163 19.22 14.32 -15.46
C ARG A 163 18.02 13.37 -15.40
N MET A 164 16.82 13.89 -15.15
CA MET A 164 15.61 13.09 -15.31
C MET A 164 15.37 12.74 -16.77
N VAL A 165 15.14 11.47 -17.05
CA VAL A 165 14.70 10.97 -18.35
C VAL A 165 13.21 10.66 -18.35
N GLU A 166 12.63 10.49 -19.53
CA GLU A 166 11.23 10.08 -19.66
C GLU A 166 11.01 8.70 -19.04
N LEU A 167 9.80 8.46 -18.54
CA LEU A 167 9.40 7.19 -17.94
C LEU A 167 9.46 6.06 -18.98
N PRO A 168 10.43 5.15 -18.86
CA PRO A 168 10.71 4.18 -19.89
C PRO A 168 9.70 3.00 -19.86
N PRO A 169 9.53 2.28 -20.98
CA PRO A 169 8.64 1.13 -21.05
C PRO A 169 9.00 0.02 -20.05
N GLU A 170 10.27 -0.16 -19.72
CA GLU A 170 10.75 -1.14 -18.75
C GLU A 170 10.15 -0.90 -17.36
N VAL A 171 10.06 0.37 -16.91
CA VAL A 171 9.40 0.71 -15.65
C VAL A 171 7.89 0.47 -15.72
N ARG A 172 7.26 0.79 -16.86
CA ARG A 172 5.83 0.51 -17.07
C ARG A 172 5.55 -0.99 -17.04
N ALA A 173 6.42 -1.80 -17.64
CA ALA A 173 6.31 -3.25 -17.67
C ALA A 173 6.34 -3.90 -16.29
N LEU A 174 7.00 -3.28 -15.28
CA LEU A 174 7.01 -3.79 -13.90
C LEU A 174 5.61 -3.89 -13.27
N THR A 175 4.64 -3.16 -13.79
CA THR A 175 3.27 -3.11 -13.25
C THR A 175 2.27 -3.88 -14.11
N VAL A 176 2.67 -4.32 -15.28
CA VAL A 176 1.92 -5.28 -16.07
C VAL A 176 2.04 -6.60 -15.33
N LYS A 177 0.96 -7.05 -14.67
CA LYS A 177 0.88 -8.46 -14.32
C LYS A 177 1.03 -9.21 -15.63
N GLU A 178 2.04 -10.06 -15.75
CA GLU A 178 1.94 -11.16 -16.68
C GLU A 178 0.61 -11.84 -16.34
N GLU A 179 -0.41 -11.58 -17.15
CA GLU A 179 -1.46 -12.55 -17.31
C GLU A 179 -0.72 -13.77 -17.88
N THR A 180 -0.27 -14.64 -16.99
CA THR A 180 -0.12 -16.03 -17.35
C THR A 180 -1.54 -16.46 -17.71
N THR A 181 -1.92 -16.21 -18.96
CA THR A 181 -2.95 -16.98 -19.60
C THR A 181 -2.46 -18.42 -19.43
N PRO A 182 -3.13 -19.25 -18.60
CA PRO A 182 -2.82 -20.67 -18.63
C PRO A 182 -2.94 -21.02 -20.09
N ALA A 183 -1.89 -21.59 -20.67
CA ALA A 183 -1.99 -22.20 -21.98
C ALA A 183 -3.34 -22.91 -21.99
N GLN A 184 -4.17 -22.62 -22.97
CA GLN A 184 -5.44 -23.32 -23.16
C GLN A 184 -5.09 -24.79 -23.41
N GLY A 185 -4.77 -25.47 -22.30
CA GLY A 185 -4.81 -26.90 -22.19
C GLY A 185 -6.28 -27.24 -22.16
N GLU A 186 -6.68 -27.96 -23.14
CA GLU A 186 -7.95 -28.63 -23.32
C GLU A 186 -8.60 -28.92 -21.96
N VAL A 187 -9.70 -28.20 -21.65
CA VAL A 187 -10.53 -28.51 -20.49
C VAL A 187 -11.14 -29.85 -20.78
N VAL A 188 -10.49 -30.90 -20.37
CA VAL A 188 -11.12 -32.21 -20.23
C VAL A 188 -12.12 -32.06 -19.08
N SER A 189 -13.30 -31.59 -19.45
CA SER A 189 -14.47 -31.60 -18.61
C SER A 189 -14.89 -33.04 -18.40
N SER A 190 -14.38 -33.66 -17.34
CA SER A 190 -15.05 -34.81 -16.73
C SER A 190 -14.31 -35.24 -15.45
N LEU A 191 -14.49 -34.47 -14.41
CA LEU A 191 -14.45 -35.07 -13.08
C LEU A 191 -15.88 -35.02 -12.57
N PRO A 192 -16.44 -36.13 -12.10
CA PRO A 192 -17.77 -36.12 -11.49
C PRO A 192 -17.78 -35.10 -10.37
N ALA A 193 -18.90 -34.38 -10.27
CA ALA A 193 -19.11 -33.40 -9.20
C ALA A 193 -18.70 -34.07 -7.88
N ARG A 194 -17.55 -33.66 -7.35
CA ARG A 194 -17.11 -34.14 -6.04
C ARG A 194 -18.20 -33.84 -5.05
N ALA A 195 -18.58 -34.82 -4.27
CA ALA A 195 -19.49 -34.69 -3.13
C ALA A 195 -19.12 -33.39 -2.35
N PRO A 196 -20.12 -32.65 -1.88
CA PRO A 196 -19.87 -31.46 -1.06
C PRO A 196 -18.91 -31.88 0.06
N TRP A 197 -17.84 -31.12 0.23
CA TRP A 197 -16.85 -31.46 1.22
C TRP A 197 -17.46 -31.46 2.63
N ASP A 198 -17.00 -32.39 3.49
CA ASP A 198 -17.45 -32.56 4.87
C ASP A 198 -17.53 -31.26 5.68
N ARG A 199 -16.68 -30.28 5.39
CA ARG A 199 -16.72 -28.97 6.02
C ARG A 199 -18.02 -28.20 5.73
N THR A 200 -18.56 -28.27 4.51
CA THR A 200 -19.84 -27.64 4.16
C THR A 200 -20.96 -28.26 4.98
N VAL A 201 -20.91 -29.56 5.15
CA VAL A 201 -21.89 -30.30 5.95
C VAL A 201 -21.68 -30.04 7.45
N ALA A 202 -20.44 -30.07 7.92
CA ALA A 202 -20.12 -29.92 9.35
C ALA A 202 -20.25 -28.49 9.88
N THR A 203 -20.01 -27.48 9.04
CA THR A 203 -19.92 -26.07 9.47
C THR A 203 -20.92 -25.13 8.80
N GLY A 204 -21.68 -25.60 7.83
CA GLY A 204 -22.57 -24.77 7.00
C GLY A 204 -21.82 -23.85 6.04
N CYS A 205 -20.54 -24.08 5.77
CA CYS A 205 -19.75 -23.27 4.85
C CYS A 205 -20.22 -23.46 3.40
N ARG A 206 -20.45 -22.34 2.68
CA ARG A 206 -20.84 -22.34 1.26
C ARG A 206 -19.69 -22.61 0.30
N HIS A 207 -18.45 -22.62 0.78
CA HIS A 207 -17.26 -22.75 -0.05
C HIS A 207 -16.73 -24.20 0.00
N THR A 208 -16.17 -24.66 -1.13
CA THR A 208 -15.50 -25.94 -1.21
C THR A 208 -14.17 -25.90 -0.45
N GLU A 209 -13.68 -27.06 0.02
CA GLU A 209 -12.35 -27.19 0.63
C GLU A 209 -11.27 -26.59 -0.25
N ARG A 210 -11.28 -26.92 -1.53
CA ARG A 210 -10.31 -26.44 -2.49
C ARG A 210 -10.28 -24.91 -2.56
N TYR A 211 -11.44 -24.26 -2.52
CA TYR A 211 -11.54 -22.80 -2.53
C TYR A 211 -10.88 -22.20 -1.29
N VAL A 212 -11.25 -22.72 -0.12
CA VAL A 212 -10.72 -22.24 1.17
C VAL A 212 -9.21 -22.47 1.26
N ARG A 213 -8.76 -23.68 0.93
CA ARG A 213 -7.32 -24.02 0.92
C ARG A 213 -6.52 -23.16 -0.04
N THR A 214 -7.04 -22.92 -1.24
CA THR A 214 -6.36 -22.05 -2.22
C THR A 214 -6.21 -20.62 -1.68
N GLY A 215 -7.28 -20.07 -1.08
CA GLY A 215 -7.26 -18.74 -0.48
C GLY A 215 -6.26 -18.66 0.68
N LEU A 216 -6.29 -19.64 1.58
CA LEU A 216 -5.38 -19.71 2.72
C LEU A 216 -3.92 -19.87 2.28
N THR A 217 -3.61 -20.83 1.39
CA THR A 217 -2.24 -21.04 0.89
C THR A 217 -1.66 -19.76 0.26
N ARG A 218 -2.45 -19.06 -0.55
CA ARG A 218 -2.03 -17.78 -1.13
C ARG A 218 -1.84 -16.70 -0.06
N GLY A 219 -2.71 -16.67 0.94
CA GLY A 219 -2.60 -15.76 2.08
C GLY A 219 -1.33 -16.00 2.90
N LEU A 220 -1.05 -17.26 3.25
CA LEU A 220 0.15 -17.65 3.99
C LEU A 220 1.43 -17.29 3.22
N ALA A 221 1.46 -17.52 1.91
CA ALA A 221 2.59 -17.12 1.07
C ALA A 221 2.87 -15.61 1.14
N LEU A 222 1.83 -14.78 1.23
CA LEU A 222 1.99 -13.32 1.40
C LEU A 222 2.54 -12.94 2.78
N VAL A 223 2.21 -13.70 3.83
CA VAL A 223 2.78 -13.50 5.18
C VAL A 223 4.24 -13.90 5.20
N TRP A 224 4.58 -15.09 4.69
CA TRP A 224 5.96 -15.59 4.63
C TRP A 224 6.89 -14.72 3.77
N ALA A 225 6.36 -14.06 2.76
CA ALA A 225 7.14 -13.12 1.95
C ALA A 225 7.56 -11.84 2.72
N ARG A 226 7.09 -11.64 3.95
CA ARG A 226 7.39 -10.47 4.80
C ARG A 226 8.46 -10.79 5.85
N THR A 227 9.69 -10.99 5.42
CA THR A 227 10.81 -11.39 6.31
C THR A 227 11.39 -10.25 7.16
N GLU A 228 11.20 -8.98 6.76
CA GLU A 228 11.81 -7.86 7.49
C GLU A 228 10.80 -7.04 8.29
N THR A 229 9.69 -6.63 7.68
CA THR A 229 8.66 -5.81 8.34
C THR A 229 7.29 -6.03 7.71
N GLY A 230 6.22 -5.77 8.50
CA GLY A 230 4.84 -5.77 8.01
C GLY A 230 4.15 -7.13 7.98
N ALA A 231 4.78 -8.20 8.45
CA ALA A 231 4.16 -9.53 8.51
C ALA A 231 2.90 -9.55 9.39
N GLY A 232 2.89 -8.85 10.52
CA GLY A 232 1.69 -8.71 11.36
C GLY A 232 0.54 -7.97 10.66
N SER A 233 0.84 -6.91 9.91
CA SER A 233 -0.17 -6.21 9.10
C SER A 233 -0.67 -7.06 7.94
N GLN A 234 0.21 -7.89 7.36
CA GLN A 234 -0.16 -8.83 6.31
C GLN A 234 -1.06 -9.94 6.87
N ALA A 235 -0.74 -10.48 8.05
CA ALA A 235 -1.56 -11.49 8.75
C ALA A 235 -2.97 -10.94 9.04
N PHE A 236 -3.09 -9.71 9.56
CA PHE A 236 -4.37 -9.01 9.70
C PHE A 236 -5.13 -8.92 8.36
N GLY A 237 -4.46 -8.50 7.28
CA GLY A 237 -5.08 -8.37 5.96
C GLY A 237 -5.59 -9.69 5.40
N VAL A 238 -4.83 -10.78 5.58
CA VAL A 238 -5.21 -12.14 5.16
C VAL A 238 -6.40 -12.65 5.97
N ALA A 239 -6.37 -12.51 7.29
CA ALA A 239 -7.46 -12.90 8.17
C ALA A 239 -8.75 -12.16 7.81
N ARG A 240 -8.69 -10.84 7.65
CA ARG A 240 -9.84 -10.00 7.24
C ARG A 240 -10.39 -10.39 5.88
N PHE A 241 -9.52 -10.67 4.91
CA PHE A 241 -9.96 -11.09 3.57
C PHE A 241 -10.70 -12.43 3.63
N LEU A 242 -10.14 -13.44 4.32
CA LEU A 242 -10.76 -14.75 4.45
C LEU A 242 -12.07 -14.67 5.22
N ALA A 243 -12.13 -13.94 6.33
CA ALA A 243 -13.37 -13.73 7.06
C ALA A 243 -14.44 -13.05 6.20
N GLY A 244 -14.06 -12.02 5.40
CA GLY A 244 -14.96 -11.34 4.48
C GLY A 244 -15.55 -12.25 3.41
N GLN A 245 -14.78 -13.22 2.90
CA GLN A 245 -15.29 -14.24 1.97
C GLN A 245 -16.36 -15.13 2.61
N HIS A 246 -16.26 -15.37 3.92
CA HIS A 246 -17.17 -16.24 4.67
C HIS A 246 -18.29 -15.50 5.41
N ALA A 247 -18.36 -14.16 5.33
CA ALA A 247 -19.33 -13.34 6.07
C ALA A 247 -20.81 -13.69 5.83
N ARG A 248 -21.11 -14.31 4.69
CA ARG A 248 -22.47 -14.75 4.34
C ARG A 248 -22.69 -16.26 4.50
N CYS A 249 -21.77 -16.97 5.09
CA CYS A 249 -21.94 -18.39 5.39
C CYS A 249 -22.77 -18.56 6.66
N PRO A 250 -23.65 -19.57 6.72
CA PRO A 250 -24.50 -19.81 7.89
C PRO A 250 -23.78 -20.42 9.10
N GLY A 251 -22.53 -20.82 8.95
CA GLY A 251 -21.75 -21.46 10.01
C GLY A 251 -20.37 -20.85 10.21
N PRO A 252 -19.64 -21.31 11.24
CA PRO A 252 -18.35 -20.76 11.64
C PRO A 252 -17.22 -20.97 10.62
N CYS A 253 -17.42 -21.80 9.62
CA CYS A 253 -16.53 -22.05 8.48
C CYS A 253 -15.09 -22.46 8.86
N GLY A 254 -14.84 -22.83 10.10
CA GLY A 254 -13.49 -23.14 10.60
C GLY A 254 -12.53 -21.97 10.54
N LEU A 255 -13.02 -20.73 10.66
CA LEU A 255 -12.19 -19.53 10.65
C LEU A 255 -11.19 -19.50 11.81
N GLU A 256 -11.51 -20.11 12.94
CA GLU A 256 -10.60 -20.25 14.07
C GLU A 256 -9.34 -21.04 13.68
N ALA A 257 -9.51 -22.22 13.09
CA ALA A 257 -8.40 -23.05 12.62
C ALA A 257 -7.58 -22.32 11.52
N ILE A 258 -8.24 -21.61 10.63
CA ILE A 258 -7.59 -20.75 9.62
C ILE A 258 -6.79 -19.64 10.30
N GLY A 259 -7.34 -19.04 11.35
CA GLY A 259 -6.67 -18.02 12.15
C GLY A 259 -5.37 -18.53 12.77
N GLU A 260 -5.38 -19.74 13.35
CA GLU A 260 -4.17 -20.36 13.93
C GLU A 260 -3.08 -20.62 12.87
N GLU A 261 -3.44 -21.06 11.67
CA GLU A 261 -2.47 -21.22 10.58
C GLU A 261 -1.83 -19.87 10.19
N ILE A 262 -2.61 -18.78 10.18
CA ILE A 262 -2.10 -17.42 9.87
C ILE A 262 -1.20 -16.92 11.01
N VAL A 263 -1.56 -17.15 12.28
CA VAL A 263 -0.73 -16.84 13.44
C VAL A 263 0.60 -17.58 13.35
N SER A 264 0.57 -18.87 13.11
CA SER A 264 1.77 -19.71 12.97
C SER A 264 2.70 -19.19 11.86
N ALA A 265 2.13 -18.84 10.71
CA ALA A 265 2.90 -18.24 9.61
C ALA A 265 3.54 -16.90 9.99
N ALA A 266 2.82 -16.03 10.70
CA ALA A 266 3.37 -14.74 11.15
C ALA A 266 4.49 -14.94 12.18
N VAL A 267 4.32 -15.85 13.12
CA VAL A 267 5.33 -16.19 14.14
C VAL A 267 6.59 -16.77 13.49
N SER A 268 6.44 -17.64 12.48
CA SER A 268 7.59 -18.25 11.78
C SER A 268 8.47 -17.24 11.05
N VAL A 269 7.96 -16.05 10.75
CA VAL A 269 8.74 -14.94 10.16
C VAL A 269 9.10 -13.85 11.18
N GLY A 270 9.05 -14.17 12.48
CA GLY A 270 9.57 -13.32 13.56
C GLY A 270 8.56 -12.34 14.18
N VAL A 271 7.26 -12.46 13.89
CA VAL A 271 6.24 -11.66 14.60
C VAL A 271 6.03 -12.23 16.00
N PRO A 272 6.09 -11.42 17.08
CA PRO A 272 5.76 -11.88 18.42
C PRO A 272 4.35 -12.49 18.48
N GLU A 273 4.21 -13.66 19.09
CA GLU A 273 2.96 -14.42 19.08
C GLU A 273 1.75 -13.64 19.58
N ALA A 274 1.91 -12.93 20.70
CA ALA A 274 0.83 -12.10 21.27
C ALA A 274 0.37 -10.99 20.31
N TYR A 275 1.27 -10.45 19.49
CA TYR A 275 0.94 -9.47 18.46
C TYR A 275 0.27 -10.15 17.26
N ALA A 276 0.78 -11.29 16.80
CA ALA A 276 0.19 -12.05 15.70
C ALA A 276 -1.24 -12.47 16.02
N ARG A 277 -1.50 -13.01 17.23
CA ARG A 277 -2.84 -13.37 17.70
C ARG A 277 -3.80 -12.19 17.69
N ARG A 278 -3.40 -11.03 18.22
CA ARG A 278 -4.24 -9.81 18.18
C ARG A 278 -4.51 -9.35 16.76
N ALA A 279 -3.50 -9.35 15.90
CA ALA A 279 -3.66 -8.91 14.52
C ALA A 279 -4.65 -9.80 13.76
N VAL A 280 -4.54 -11.11 13.93
CA VAL A 280 -5.43 -12.09 13.29
C VAL A 280 -6.85 -12.00 13.86
N ALA A 281 -7.01 -11.97 15.20
CA ALA A 281 -8.32 -11.80 15.83
C ALA A 281 -9.05 -10.55 15.32
N ASN A 282 -8.37 -9.39 15.35
CA ASN A 282 -8.94 -8.15 14.82
C ASN A 282 -9.31 -8.25 13.33
N GLY A 283 -8.55 -8.99 12.54
CA GLY A 283 -8.84 -9.24 11.13
C GLY A 283 -10.10 -10.07 10.94
N LEU A 284 -10.28 -11.11 11.75
CA LEU A 284 -11.47 -11.98 11.71
C LEU A 284 -12.73 -11.24 12.17
N GLU A 285 -12.65 -10.47 13.26
CA GLU A 285 -13.78 -9.72 13.82
C GLU A 285 -14.28 -8.59 12.91
N THR A 286 -13.37 -7.87 12.23
CA THR A 286 -13.72 -6.73 11.39
C THR A 286 -14.64 -7.11 10.22
N ALA A 287 -14.65 -8.37 9.82
CA ALA A 287 -15.51 -8.85 8.75
C ALA A 287 -16.93 -9.21 9.21
N VAL A 288 -17.13 -9.51 10.49
CA VAL A 288 -18.43 -9.88 11.07
C VAL A 288 -19.27 -8.64 11.39
N GLY A 289 -18.64 -7.51 11.70
CA GLY A 289 -19.33 -6.28 12.10
C GLY A 289 -19.91 -5.42 10.96
N HIS A 290 -19.86 -5.86 9.71
CA HIS A 290 -20.37 -5.09 8.55
C HIS A 290 -21.66 -5.66 7.94
N VAL A 291 -22.37 -6.54 8.63
CA VAL A 291 -23.64 -7.18 8.18
C VAL A 291 -24.80 -6.81 9.13
N ALA A 292 -24.73 -5.67 9.81
CA ALA A 292 -25.84 -5.11 10.56
C ALA A 292 -26.31 -3.81 9.93
#